data_4be16196295f18982faa4a005ccf7e93
#
_entry.id   4be16196295f18982faa4a005ccf7e93
#
_cell.length_a   1.000
_cell.length_b   1.000
_cell.length_c   1.000
_cell.angle_alpha   90.00
_cell.angle_beta   90.00
_cell.angle_gamma   90.00
#
_symmetry.space_group_name_H-M   'P 1'
#
loop_
_entity.id
_entity.type
_entity.pdbx_description
1 polymer ?
#
loop_
_entity_poly.entity_id
_entity_poly.type
_entity_poly.pdbx_seq_one_letter_code
_entity_poly.pdbx_strand_id
1 'polypeptide(L)'
;MPGKRPRRMETRMKIRLFAALTATFLAASAHAELLFKDDTGHEVRLREPARRIIALAPHIAESLYAAGAGSRMVGTVDYSDYPPAAKQLPRVGGYSRIDLEAIVALKPDLVIAWESGNNMVQADKLRALGLTVYISQPNRMEDVASQLERYGQLAGTSAVADVEARRFRERLAALQAANASKPKVRTFYQIWKAPLMTVGGPQIISDAIRLCGGDNVFGHLKQMAPRISVEAVIEANPEAIVATGMGDAKPEWLHDWDKWKSLTAVKRDNLFHINPDIMQRHTPRILDGATKLCAHLDVARSRRPK
;
A
#
# COMPACT_ATOMS: atom_id res chain seq x y z
N MET A 1 -50.31 -80.65 -2.34
CA MET A 1 -50.70 -79.23 -2.39
C MET A 1 -49.53 -78.40 -1.92
N PRO A 2 -48.97 -77.51 -2.72
CA PRO A 2 -47.74 -76.77 -2.37
C PRO A 2 -48.06 -75.42 -1.74
N GLY A 3 -47.41 -75.11 -0.60
CA GLY A 3 -47.49 -73.81 0.08
C GLY A 3 -46.46 -72.82 -0.46
N LYS A 4 -46.96 -71.70 -0.96
CA LYS A 4 -46.20 -70.54 -1.42
C LYS A 4 -45.59 -69.78 -0.24
N ARG A 5 -44.26 -69.62 -0.23
CA ARG A 5 -43.60 -68.48 0.46
C ARG A 5 -43.02 -67.54 -0.59
N PRO A 6 -43.39 -66.32 -0.52
CA PRO A 6 -42.49 -65.32 -1.03
C PRO A 6 -42.54 -63.97 -0.32
N ARG A 7 -41.66 -63.07 -0.70
CA ARG A 7 -41.72 -61.60 -0.46
C ARG A 7 -41.12 -61.02 0.82
N ARG A 8 -40.01 -61.55 1.33
CA ARG A 8 -39.26 -60.80 2.36
C ARG A 8 -37.89 -60.23 1.92
N MET A 9 -37.46 -60.54 0.70
CA MET A 9 -36.09 -60.17 0.26
C MET A 9 -36.02 -58.84 -0.52
N GLU A 10 -37.05 -58.49 -1.26
CA GLU A 10 -37.05 -57.26 -2.08
C GLU A 10 -37.17 -55.94 -1.29
N THR A 11 -37.89 -56.00 -0.14
CA THR A 11 -38.09 -54.78 0.67
C THR A 11 -36.83 -54.32 1.40
N ARG A 12 -35.94 -55.26 1.76
CA ARG A 12 -34.68 -54.93 2.43
C ARG A 12 -33.62 -54.35 1.48
N MET A 13 -33.69 -54.68 0.18
CA MET A 13 -32.77 -54.15 -0.82
C MET A 13 -33.11 -52.72 -1.22
N LYS A 14 -34.37 -52.36 -1.31
CA LYS A 14 -34.84 -50.98 -1.60
C LYS A 14 -34.56 -50.01 -0.48
N ILE A 15 -34.64 -50.44 0.79
CA ILE A 15 -34.33 -49.58 1.96
C ILE A 15 -32.81 -49.32 2.06
N ARG A 16 -31.96 -50.26 1.69
CA ARG A 16 -30.48 -50.04 1.67
C ARG A 16 -29.99 -49.16 0.53
N LEU A 17 -30.69 -49.18 -0.62
CA LEU A 17 -30.37 -48.25 -1.72
C LEU A 17 -30.81 -46.78 -1.41
N PHE A 18 -31.89 -46.58 -0.70
CA PHE A 18 -32.36 -45.25 -0.31
C PHE A 18 -31.50 -44.64 0.80
N ALA A 19 -30.98 -45.42 1.75
CA ALA A 19 -30.07 -45.00 2.79
C ALA A 19 -28.66 -44.63 2.26
N ALA A 20 -28.22 -45.27 1.16
CA ALA A 20 -26.94 -44.94 0.51
C ALA A 20 -27.01 -43.65 -0.32
N LEU A 21 -28.17 -43.30 -0.87
CA LEU A 21 -28.35 -42.05 -1.67
C LEU A 21 -28.49 -40.79 -0.83
N THR A 22 -28.94 -40.92 0.42
CA THR A 22 -29.05 -39.77 1.36
C THR A 22 -27.74 -39.43 2.10
N ALA A 23 -26.78 -40.36 2.14
CA ALA A 23 -25.48 -40.09 2.78
C ALA A 23 -24.52 -39.27 1.92
N THR A 24 -24.81 -39.11 0.62
CA THR A 24 -23.89 -38.44 -0.32
C THR A 24 -24.14 -36.93 -0.40
N PHE A 25 -25.14 -36.36 0.28
CA PHE A 25 -25.50 -34.94 0.21
C PHE A 25 -25.06 -34.09 1.41
N LEU A 26 -24.34 -34.67 2.38
CA LEU A 26 -23.77 -33.96 3.53
C LEU A 26 -22.23 -33.91 3.48
N ALA A 27 -21.64 -33.90 2.29
CA ALA A 27 -20.30 -33.34 2.15
C ALA A 27 -20.43 -31.82 2.30
N ALA A 28 -20.61 -31.37 3.54
CA ALA A 28 -20.40 -29.96 3.89
C ALA A 28 -19.01 -29.61 3.36
N SER A 29 -18.95 -28.77 2.33
CA SER A 29 -17.72 -28.22 1.82
C SER A 29 -17.08 -27.50 3.01
N ALA A 30 -16.21 -28.18 3.73
CA ALA A 30 -15.30 -27.58 4.68
C ALA A 30 -14.40 -26.66 3.84
N HIS A 31 -14.85 -25.43 3.57
CA HIS A 31 -14.00 -24.42 2.98
C HIS A 31 -12.91 -24.19 4.02
N ALA A 32 -11.69 -24.58 3.66
CA ALA A 32 -10.54 -24.26 4.50
C ALA A 32 -10.51 -22.74 4.70
N GLU A 33 -10.54 -22.32 5.96
CA GLU A 33 -10.45 -20.91 6.32
C GLU A 33 -9.13 -20.37 5.76
N LEU A 34 -9.21 -19.21 5.08
CA LEU A 34 -8.03 -18.54 4.56
C LEU A 34 -7.35 -17.79 5.70
N LEU A 35 -6.10 -18.13 5.96
CA LEU A 35 -5.29 -17.56 7.01
C LEU A 35 -4.21 -16.67 6.43
N PHE A 36 -4.19 -15.41 6.84
CA PHE A 36 -3.20 -14.42 6.44
C PHE A 36 -2.49 -13.86 7.66
N LYS A 37 -1.30 -13.29 7.44
CA LYS A 37 -0.59 -12.51 8.43
C LYS A 37 -0.49 -11.08 7.92
N ASP A 38 -0.96 -10.10 8.70
CA ASP A 38 -0.84 -8.69 8.35
C ASP A 38 0.57 -8.16 8.62
N ASP A 39 0.85 -6.90 8.28
CA ASP A 39 2.19 -6.33 8.41
C ASP A 39 2.60 -6.07 9.88
N THR A 40 1.66 -6.16 10.83
CA THR A 40 1.95 -6.15 12.28
C THR A 40 2.20 -7.56 12.84
N GLY A 41 2.05 -8.60 12.00
CA GLY A 41 2.18 -9.99 12.40
C GLY A 41 0.90 -10.60 12.98
N HIS A 42 -0.23 -9.86 13.00
CA HIS A 42 -1.52 -10.35 13.45
C HIS A 42 -2.15 -11.31 12.43
N GLU A 43 -2.76 -12.40 12.93
CA GLU A 43 -3.51 -13.34 12.10
C GLU A 43 -4.85 -12.77 11.68
N VAL A 44 -5.10 -12.78 10.37
CA VAL A 44 -6.36 -12.37 9.75
C VAL A 44 -7.00 -13.57 9.08
N ARG A 45 -8.23 -13.88 9.45
CA ARG A 45 -8.98 -15.04 9.00
C ARG A 45 -10.15 -14.63 8.13
N LEU A 46 -10.28 -15.24 6.96
CA LEU A 46 -11.39 -15.07 6.04
C LEU A 46 -11.99 -16.44 5.71
N ARG A 47 -13.29 -16.55 5.70
CA ARG A 47 -13.98 -17.80 5.29
C ARG A 47 -13.87 -18.05 3.79
N GLU A 48 -13.84 -16.98 3.00
CA GLU A 48 -13.69 -16.95 1.56
C GLU A 48 -12.99 -15.63 1.16
N PRO A 49 -12.47 -15.50 -0.06
CA PRO A 49 -11.91 -14.22 -0.53
C PRO A 49 -12.89 -13.08 -0.36
N ALA A 50 -12.41 -11.96 0.15
CA ALA A 50 -13.23 -10.79 0.47
C ALA A 50 -13.96 -10.24 -0.77
N ARG A 51 -15.24 -9.92 -0.60
CA ARG A 51 -16.10 -9.37 -1.66
C ARG A 51 -16.59 -7.96 -1.36
N ARG A 52 -16.42 -7.51 -0.11
CA ARG A 52 -16.85 -6.20 0.36
C ARG A 52 -15.71 -5.54 1.14
N ILE A 53 -14.81 -4.88 0.43
CA ILE A 53 -13.57 -4.36 0.98
C ILE A 53 -13.70 -2.85 1.19
N ILE A 54 -13.26 -2.36 2.37
CA ILE A 54 -13.07 -0.94 2.65
C ILE A 54 -11.57 -0.66 2.77
N ALA A 55 -11.11 0.37 2.04
CA ALA A 55 -9.74 0.86 2.10
C ALA A 55 -9.66 2.13 2.94
N LEU A 56 -8.86 2.12 4.01
CA LEU A 56 -8.72 3.26 4.93
C LEU A 56 -7.55 4.20 4.59
N ALA A 57 -6.99 4.08 3.40
CA ALA A 57 -6.01 5.03 2.86
C ALA A 57 -6.10 5.11 1.33
N PRO A 58 -5.77 6.27 0.70
CA PRO A 58 -5.81 6.42 -0.75
C PRO A 58 -4.92 5.44 -1.50
N HIS A 59 -3.71 5.16 -1.00
CA HIS A 59 -2.79 4.22 -1.61
C HIS A 59 -3.27 2.76 -1.52
N ILE A 60 -4.01 2.40 -0.46
CA ILE A 60 -4.63 1.07 -0.33
C ILE A 60 -5.71 0.91 -1.40
N ALA A 61 -6.56 1.92 -1.58
CA ALA A 61 -7.58 1.91 -2.62
C ALA A 61 -6.96 1.74 -4.01
N GLU A 62 -5.96 2.53 -4.34
CA GLU A 62 -5.24 2.45 -5.61
C GLU A 62 -4.60 1.07 -5.84
N SER A 63 -3.93 0.52 -4.82
CA SER A 63 -3.29 -0.80 -4.89
C SER A 63 -4.30 -1.94 -5.03
N LEU A 64 -5.48 -1.85 -4.41
CA LEU A 64 -6.58 -2.79 -4.60
C LEU A 64 -7.11 -2.78 -6.04
N TYR A 65 -7.25 -1.59 -6.65
CA TYR A 65 -7.61 -1.50 -8.06
C TYR A 65 -6.53 -2.13 -8.95
N ALA A 66 -5.26 -1.86 -8.69
CA ALA A 66 -4.14 -2.46 -9.42
C ALA A 66 -4.08 -3.98 -9.26
N ALA A 67 -4.44 -4.51 -8.08
CA ALA A 67 -4.55 -5.95 -7.81
C ALA A 67 -5.83 -6.59 -8.41
N GLY A 68 -6.65 -5.85 -9.17
CA GLY A 68 -7.89 -6.36 -9.78
C GLY A 68 -9.07 -6.45 -8.82
N ALA A 69 -8.96 -5.92 -7.61
CA ALA A 69 -10.00 -5.98 -6.57
C ALA A 69 -10.96 -4.76 -6.56
N GLY A 70 -10.87 -3.87 -7.55
CA GLY A 70 -11.65 -2.62 -7.59
C GLY A 70 -13.17 -2.84 -7.50
N SER A 71 -13.72 -3.87 -8.17
CA SER A 71 -15.14 -4.20 -8.13
C SER A 71 -15.61 -4.76 -6.78
N ARG A 72 -14.69 -5.10 -5.90
CA ARG A 72 -14.97 -5.60 -4.54
C ARG A 72 -14.94 -4.50 -3.49
N MET A 73 -14.53 -3.29 -3.87
CA MET A 73 -14.50 -2.16 -2.95
C MET A 73 -15.90 -1.58 -2.76
N VAL A 74 -16.31 -1.40 -1.50
CA VAL A 74 -17.61 -0.84 -1.10
C VAL A 74 -17.46 0.50 -0.40
N GLY A 75 -16.27 0.92 -0.04
CA GLY A 75 -16.01 2.22 0.59
C GLY A 75 -14.51 2.53 0.65
N THR A 76 -14.21 3.81 0.79
CA THR A 76 -12.84 4.31 0.95
C THR A 76 -12.83 5.66 1.69
N VAL A 77 -11.65 6.18 1.98
CA VAL A 77 -11.47 7.49 2.65
C VAL A 77 -11.35 8.64 1.65
N ASP A 78 -11.39 9.87 2.18
CA ASP A 78 -11.14 11.08 1.40
C ASP A 78 -9.81 11.00 0.63
N TYR A 79 -9.72 11.75 -0.47
CA TYR A 79 -8.55 11.78 -1.36
C TYR A 79 -8.23 10.45 -2.09
N SER A 80 -9.12 9.46 -2.02
CA SER A 80 -9.02 8.25 -2.85
C SER A 80 -9.60 8.54 -4.24
N ASP A 81 -8.78 9.11 -5.10
CA ASP A 81 -9.18 9.70 -6.39
C ASP A 81 -8.58 8.99 -7.61
N TYR A 82 -7.77 7.97 -7.38
CA TYR A 82 -7.16 7.16 -8.42
C TYR A 82 -7.40 5.65 -8.19
N PRO A 83 -7.72 4.88 -9.25
CA PRO A 83 -8.13 5.37 -10.58
C PRO A 83 -9.44 6.19 -10.50
N PRO A 84 -9.90 6.84 -11.59
CA PRO A 84 -11.11 7.66 -11.56
C PRO A 84 -12.35 6.96 -10.97
N ALA A 85 -12.45 5.63 -11.13
CA ALA A 85 -13.52 4.82 -10.55
C ALA A 85 -13.57 4.88 -9.00
N ALA A 86 -12.42 5.09 -8.33
CA ALA A 86 -12.38 5.22 -6.86
C ALA A 86 -13.13 6.45 -6.34
N LYS A 87 -13.34 7.48 -7.19
CA LYS A 87 -14.10 8.68 -6.83
C LYS A 87 -15.59 8.40 -6.57
N GLN A 88 -16.12 7.33 -7.15
CA GLN A 88 -17.52 6.94 -7.04
C GLN A 88 -17.84 6.15 -5.76
N LEU A 89 -16.82 5.72 -5.02
CA LEU A 89 -17.03 4.93 -3.81
C LEU A 89 -17.53 5.81 -2.65
N PRO A 90 -18.40 5.29 -1.79
CA PRO A 90 -18.79 5.93 -0.54
C PRO A 90 -17.58 6.31 0.30
N ARG A 91 -17.59 7.51 0.89
CA ARG A 91 -16.55 8.00 1.80
C ARG A 91 -16.86 7.62 3.23
N VAL A 92 -15.87 7.05 3.91
CA VAL A 92 -15.97 6.66 5.32
C VAL A 92 -15.06 7.51 6.21
N GLY A 93 -14.93 8.79 5.89
CA GLY A 93 -14.11 9.77 6.59
C GLY A 93 -12.74 9.97 5.97
N GLY A 94 -11.87 10.70 6.70
CA GLY A 94 -10.48 10.91 6.32
C GLY A 94 -9.55 9.78 6.81
N TYR A 95 -8.34 9.70 6.28
CA TYR A 95 -7.40 8.64 6.67
C TYR A 95 -6.97 8.72 8.15
N SER A 96 -6.96 9.91 8.76
CA SER A 96 -6.63 10.09 10.18
C SER A 96 -7.83 9.97 11.12
N ARG A 97 -9.04 10.18 10.61
CA ARG A 97 -10.31 10.09 11.35
C ARG A 97 -11.37 9.46 10.48
N ILE A 98 -11.63 8.19 10.74
CA ILE A 98 -12.64 7.39 10.04
C ILE A 98 -14.00 7.50 10.72
N ASP A 99 -15.05 7.29 9.96
CA ASP A 99 -16.44 7.17 10.41
C ASP A 99 -16.78 5.69 10.63
N LEU A 100 -16.77 5.26 11.90
CA LEU A 100 -17.03 3.87 12.27
C LEU A 100 -18.47 3.43 11.92
N GLU A 101 -19.45 4.32 12.02
CA GLU A 101 -20.84 4.03 11.72
C GLU A 101 -21.03 3.82 10.22
N ALA A 102 -20.46 4.69 9.40
CA ALA A 102 -20.46 4.53 7.94
C ALA A 102 -19.78 3.23 7.50
N ILE A 103 -18.66 2.84 8.14
CA ILE A 103 -17.98 1.57 7.86
C ILE A 103 -18.90 0.38 8.17
N VAL A 104 -19.52 0.35 9.36
CA VAL A 104 -20.41 -0.74 9.78
C VAL A 104 -21.64 -0.82 8.86
N ALA A 105 -22.22 0.33 8.49
CA ALA A 105 -23.39 0.39 7.60
C ALA A 105 -23.12 -0.22 6.21
N LEU A 106 -21.88 -0.15 5.72
CA LEU A 106 -21.47 -0.75 4.46
C LEU A 106 -21.27 -2.27 4.54
N LYS A 107 -21.35 -2.88 5.73
CA LYS A 107 -21.22 -4.32 5.97
C LYS A 107 -20.03 -4.93 5.23
N PRO A 108 -18.80 -4.46 5.48
CA PRO A 108 -17.60 -5.03 4.85
C PRO A 108 -17.30 -6.42 5.43
N ASP A 109 -16.73 -7.28 4.62
CA ASP A 109 -16.12 -8.54 5.06
C ASP A 109 -14.60 -8.38 5.32
N LEU A 110 -14.00 -7.30 4.82
CA LEU A 110 -12.61 -6.93 5.08
C LEU A 110 -12.45 -5.41 5.11
N VAL A 111 -11.72 -4.92 6.11
CA VAL A 111 -11.24 -3.53 6.18
C VAL A 111 -9.72 -3.56 6.13
N ILE A 112 -9.11 -2.80 5.23
CA ILE A 112 -7.65 -2.68 5.15
C ILE A 112 -7.26 -1.29 5.65
N ALA A 113 -6.41 -1.26 6.70
CA ALA A 113 -5.93 -0.05 7.34
C ALA A 113 -4.41 0.12 7.16
N TRP A 114 -3.94 1.33 7.31
CA TRP A 114 -2.54 1.72 7.20
C TRP A 114 -1.94 2.00 8.58
N GLU A 115 -0.94 1.24 8.99
CA GLU A 115 -0.37 1.29 10.33
C GLU A 115 0.10 2.70 10.74
N SER A 116 0.96 3.31 9.92
CA SER A 116 1.59 4.60 10.27
C SER A 116 0.72 5.84 9.96
N GLY A 117 -0.41 5.66 9.28
CA GLY A 117 -1.27 6.77 8.85
C GLY A 117 -2.65 6.79 9.48
N ASN A 118 -3.21 5.63 9.84
CA ASN A 118 -4.50 5.57 10.49
C ASN A 118 -4.35 5.61 12.02
N ASN A 119 -5.42 5.99 12.71
CA ASN A 119 -5.50 5.86 14.16
C ASN A 119 -5.77 4.39 14.53
N MET A 120 -4.75 3.69 15.03
CA MET A 120 -4.85 2.25 15.36
C MET A 120 -5.90 1.96 16.45
N VAL A 121 -6.19 2.88 17.36
CA VAL A 121 -7.30 2.72 18.32
C VAL A 121 -8.66 2.60 17.59
N GLN A 122 -8.83 3.27 16.45
CA GLN A 122 -10.05 3.12 15.64
C GLN A 122 -10.06 1.76 14.90
N ALA A 123 -8.90 1.28 14.44
CA ALA A 123 -8.79 -0.07 13.86
C ALA A 123 -9.15 -1.16 14.89
N ASP A 124 -8.69 -1.02 16.15
CA ASP A 124 -9.05 -1.95 17.23
C ASP A 124 -10.54 -1.89 17.57
N LYS A 125 -11.16 -0.71 17.52
CA LYS A 125 -12.62 -0.59 17.68
C LYS A 125 -13.38 -1.32 16.57
N LEU A 126 -12.92 -1.27 15.31
CA LEU A 126 -13.52 -2.04 14.22
C LEU A 126 -13.42 -3.55 14.49
N ARG A 127 -12.28 -4.04 14.98
CA ARG A 127 -12.12 -5.45 15.41
C ARG A 127 -13.10 -5.81 16.54
N ALA A 128 -13.22 -4.94 17.54
CA ALA A 128 -14.15 -5.14 18.66
C ALA A 128 -15.64 -5.17 18.21
N LEU A 129 -15.96 -4.51 17.10
CA LEU A 129 -17.29 -4.58 16.45
C LEU A 129 -17.48 -5.84 15.58
N GLY A 130 -16.49 -6.76 15.57
CA GLY A 130 -16.56 -8.02 14.84
C GLY A 130 -16.12 -7.92 13.36
N LEU A 131 -15.54 -6.81 12.93
CA LEU A 131 -15.05 -6.65 11.57
C LEU A 131 -13.64 -7.24 11.41
N THR A 132 -13.38 -7.89 10.28
CA THR A 132 -12.03 -8.35 9.93
C THR A 132 -11.20 -7.17 9.47
N VAL A 133 -10.09 -6.90 10.16
CA VAL A 133 -9.18 -5.79 9.84
C VAL A 133 -7.79 -6.32 9.53
N TYR A 134 -7.29 -5.97 8.36
CA TYR A 134 -5.91 -6.23 7.90
C TYR A 134 -5.11 -4.93 7.97
N ILE A 135 -3.98 -4.94 8.67
CA ILE A 135 -3.08 -3.78 8.75
C ILE A 135 -1.98 -3.91 7.71
N SER A 136 -1.77 -2.84 6.95
CA SER A 136 -0.77 -2.76 5.89
C SER A 136 0.25 -1.67 6.15
N GLN A 137 1.55 -1.98 5.95
CA GLN A 137 2.66 -1.04 6.15
C GLN A 137 3.82 -1.33 5.18
N PRO A 138 3.77 -0.84 3.95
CA PRO A 138 4.92 -0.93 3.04
C PRO A 138 6.01 0.06 3.46
N ASN A 139 7.20 -0.43 3.73
CA ASN A 139 8.37 0.34 4.17
C ASN A 139 9.46 0.41 3.08
N ARG A 140 9.44 -0.52 2.14
CA ARG A 140 10.42 -0.65 1.06
C ARG A 140 9.72 -0.69 -0.30
N MET A 141 10.45 -0.35 -1.34
CA MET A 141 9.91 -0.42 -2.71
C MET A 141 9.41 -1.82 -3.07
N GLU A 142 10.11 -2.88 -2.66
CA GLU A 142 9.69 -4.28 -2.90
C GLU A 142 8.37 -4.64 -2.20
N ASP A 143 8.07 -4.00 -1.08
CA ASP A 143 6.84 -4.27 -0.32
C ASP A 143 5.58 -3.93 -1.13
N VAL A 144 5.67 -3.02 -2.11
CA VAL A 144 4.56 -2.68 -3.01
C VAL A 144 4.15 -3.90 -3.84
N ALA A 145 5.12 -4.65 -4.40
CA ALA A 145 4.82 -5.86 -5.15
C ALA A 145 4.21 -6.95 -4.26
N SER A 146 4.81 -7.18 -3.09
CA SER A 146 4.30 -8.15 -2.12
C SER A 146 2.90 -7.79 -1.61
N GLN A 147 2.61 -6.48 -1.48
CA GLN A 147 1.30 -5.98 -1.08
C GLN A 147 0.25 -6.24 -2.18
N LEU A 148 0.59 -6.06 -3.46
CA LEU A 148 -0.31 -6.40 -4.57
C LEU A 148 -0.68 -7.88 -4.53
N GLU A 149 0.30 -8.78 -4.35
CA GLU A 149 0.07 -10.23 -4.25
C GLU A 149 -0.85 -10.57 -3.07
N ARG A 150 -0.59 -9.98 -1.89
CA ARG A 150 -1.44 -10.18 -0.70
C ARG A 150 -2.86 -9.67 -0.92
N TYR A 151 -3.04 -8.50 -1.54
CA TYR A 151 -4.37 -7.98 -1.87
C TYR A 151 -5.09 -8.86 -2.88
N GLY A 152 -4.36 -9.41 -3.86
CA GLY A 152 -4.89 -10.40 -4.79
C GLY A 152 -5.40 -11.67 -4.09
N GLN A 153 -4.64 -12.18 -3.14
CA GLN A 153 -5.02 -13.35 -2.33
C GLN A 153 -6.24 -13.05 -1.44
N LEU A 154 -6.21 -11.92 -0.71
CA LEU A 154 -7.33 -11.48 0.14
C LEU A 154 -8.62 -11.30 -0.65
N ALA A 155 -8.54 -10.79 -1.86
CA ALA A 155 -9.69 -10.51 -2.72
C ALA A 155 -9.99 -11.65 -3.72
N GLY A 156 -9.18 -12.71 -3.83
CA GLY A 156 -9.34 -13.76 -4.84
C GLY A 156 -9.10 -13.27 -6.28
N THR A 157 -8.17 -12.35 -6.46
CA THR A 157 -7.80 -11.76 -7.75
C THR A 157 -6.32 -11.95 -8.08
N SER A 158 -5.69 -13.00 -7.53
CA SER A 158 -4.26 -13.27 -7.66
C SER A 158 -3.77 -13.30 -9.11
N ALA A 159 -4.60 -13.79 -10.04
CA ALA A 159 -4.23 -13.83 -11.47
C ALA A 159 -3.89 -12.43 -12.04
N VAL A 160 -4.55 -11.37 -11.58
CA VAL A 160 -4.26 -9.97 -11.96
C VAL A 160 -3.12 -9.43 -11.11
N ALA A 161 -3.20 -9.63 -9.80
CA ALA A 161 -2.25 -9.10 -8.83
C ALA A 161 -0.82 -9.59 -9.09
N ASP A 162 -0.63 -10.89 -9.38
CA ASP A 162 0.68 -11.49 -9.62
C ASP A 162 1.34 -10.96 -10.91
N VAL A 163 0.54 -10.64 -11.92
CA VAL A 163 1.03 -10.01 -13.16
C VAL A 163 1.53 -8.59 -12.85
N GLU A 164 0.76 -7.80 -12.12
CA GLU A 164 1.15 -6.43 -11.76
C GLU A 164 2.35 -6.41 -10.80
N ALA A 165 2.40 -7.31 -9.83
CA ALA A 165 3.54 -7.46 -8.92
C ALA A 165 4.84 -7.82 -9.67
N ARG A 166 4.77 -8.74 -10.64
CA ARG A 166 5.90 -9.10 -11.49
C ARG A 166 6.37 -7.90 -12.33
N ARG A 167 5.44 -7.21 -13.00
CA ARG A 167 5.74 -5.99 -13.79
C ARG A 167 6.39 -4.92 -12.93
N PHE A 168 5.91 -4.74 -11.70
CA PHE A 168 6.52 -3.81 -10.75
C PHE A 168 7.96 -4.21 -10.43
N ARG A 169 8.23 -5.48 -10.09
CA ARG A 169 9.58 -5.98 -9.79
C ARG A 169 10.54 -5.84 -10.96
N GLU A 170 10.09 -6.11 -12.17
CA GLU A 170 10.90 -5.94 -13.39
C GLU A 170 11.32 -4.48 -13.58
N ARG A 171 10.37 -3.54 -13.44
CA ARG A 171 10.66 -2.10 -13.51
C ARG A 171 11.58 -1.64 -12.37
N LEU A 172 11.35 -2.13 -11.15
CA LEU A 172 12.18 -1.84 -9.99
C LEU A 172 13.62 -2.30 -10.20
N ALA A 173 13.81 -3.53 -10.66
CA ALA A 173 15.12 -4.10 -10.93
C ALA A 173 15.86 -3.34 -12.04
N ALA A 174 15.18 -2.95 -13.11
CA ALA A 174 15.75 -2.14 -14.19
C ALA A 174 16.21 -0.76 -13.67
N LEU A 175 15.39 -0.10 -12.84
CA LEU A 175 15.72 1.19 -12.25
C LEU A 175 16.90 1.07 -11.27
N GLN A 176 16.96 -0.01 -10.49
CA GLN A 176 18.08 -0.30 -9.59
C GLN A 176 19.37 -0.53 -10.36
N ALA A 177 19.37 -1.34 -11.41
CA ALA A 177 20.53 -1.62 -12.23
C ALA A 177 21.09 -0.34 -12.89
N ALA A 178 20.19 0.52 -13.40
CA ALA A 178 20.56 1.78 -14.04
C ALA A 178 21.22 2.80 -13.09
N ASN A 179 21.08 2.64 -11.78
CA ASN A 179 21.57 3.59 -10.78
C ASN A 179 22.61 3.01 -9.82
N ALA A 180 22.92 1.71 -9.89
CA ALA A 180 23.73 0.99 -8.91
C ALA A 180 25.15 1.54 -8.73
N SER A 181 25.78 1.99 -9.82
CA SER A 181 27.16 2.49 -9.83
C SER A 181 27.28 4.01 -9.75
N LYS A 182 26.15 4.74 -9.69
CA LYS A 182 26.18 6.20 -9.70
C LYS A 182 26.73 6.78 -8.40
N PRO A 183 27.54 7.85 -8.45
CA PRO A 183 28.02 8.54 -7.25
C PRO A 183 26.86 9.01 -6.37
N LYS A 184 27.02 8.85 -5.05
CA LYS A 184 25.97 9.25 -4.09
C LYS A 184 25.71 10.75 -4.15
N VAL A 185 24.42 11.13 -4.04
CA VAL A 185 23.97 12.52 -3.92
C VAL A 185 23.33 12.71 -2.55
N ARG A 186 23.90 13.58 -1.71
CA ARG A 186 23.33 13.95 -0.42
C ARG A 186 22.01 14.67 -0.64
N THR A 187 20.90 14.03 -0.23
CA THR A 187 19.55 14.45 -0.60
C THR A 187 18.74 14.76 0.64
N PHE A 188 18.15 15.94 0.68
CA PHE A 188 17.10 16.29 1.62
C PHE A 188 15.74 16.17 0.92
N TYR A 189 14.83 15.38 1.50
CA TYR A 189 13.47 15.23 1.00
C TYR A 189 12.49 15.94 1.94
N GLN A 190 11.82 16.97 1.43
CA GLN A 190 10.89 17.78 2.21
C GLN A 190 9.44 17.40 1.90
N ILE A 191 8.73 16.86 2.89
CA ILE A 191 7.32 16.45 2.74
C ILE A 191 6.33 17.55 3.14
N TRP A 192 6.73 18.47 4.01
CA TRP A 192 5.86 19.55 4.48
C TRP A 192 6.68 20.77 4.88
N LYS A 193 6.05 21.97 4.79
CA LYS A 193 6.72 23.25 5.09
C LYS A 193 6.63 23.66 6.55
N ALA A 194 5.41 23.63 7.11
CA ALA A 194 5.14 24.14 8.46
C ALA A 194 4.18 23.22 9.23
N PRO A 195 4.69 22.44 10.20
CA PRO A 195 6.09 22.33 10.58
C PRO A 195 6.97 21.74 9.48
N LEU A 196 8.27 22.09 9.46
CA LEU A 196 9.20 21.48 8.50
C LEU A 196 9.36 20.01 8.80
N MET A 197 9.04 19.16 7.82
CA MET A 197 9.07 17.69 7.96
C MET A 197 9.83 17.03 6.82
N THR A 198 10.49 15.95 7.15
CA THR A 198 11.24 15.10 6.22
C THR A 198 10.83 13.62 6.35
N VAL A 199 11.56 12.74 5.69
CA VAL A 199 11.43 11.29 5.79
C VAL A 199 12.65 10.69 6.51
N GLY A 200 12.40 9.81 7.46
CA GLY A 200 13.45 9.05 8.14
C GLY A 200 13.82 7.76 7.41
N GLY A 201 14.76 7.01 7.97
CA GLY A 201 15.29 5.78 7.37
C GLY A 201 14.26 4.71 7.02
N PRO A 202 13.29 4.42 7.89
CA PRO A 202 12.29 3.37 7.65
C PRO A 202 11.27 3.68 6.55
N GLN A 203 11.17 4.94 6.10
CA GLN A 203 10.14 5.38 5.15
C GLN A 203 10.52 4.97 3.71
N ILE A 204 9.55 4.45 2.95
CA ILE A 204 9.74 3.96 1.56
C ILE A 204 10.42 4.96 0.62
N ILE A 205 10.23 6.27 0.82
CA ILE A 205 10.90 7.31 0.04
C ILE A 205 12.41 7.29 0.27
N SER A 206 12.87 6.95 1.49
CA SER A 206 14.30 6.77 1.75
C SER A 206 14.88 5.58 0.99
N ASP A 207 14.07 4.53 0.78
CA ASP A 207 14.45 3.42 -0.09
C ASP A 207 14.54 3.85 -1.56
N ALA A 208 13.58 4.66 -2.04
CA ALA A 208 13.60 5.24 -3.38
C ALA A 208 14.80 6.20 -3.60
N ILE A 209 15.17 7.00 -2.60
CA ILE A 209 16.37 7.84 -2.64
C ILE A 209 17.61 6.96 -2.82
N ARG A 210 17.73 5.89 -2.04
CA ARG A 210 18.84 4.92 -2.12
C ARG A 210 18.90 4.24 -3.47
N LEU A 211 17.75 3.81 -4.00
CA LEU A 211 17.59 3.23 -5.33
C LEU A 211 18.19 4.13 -6.43
N CYS A 212 17.99 5.43 -6.34
CA CYS A 212 18.50 6.42 -7.29
C CYS A 212 19.99 6.81 -7.05
N GLY A 213 20.68 6.10 -6.16
CA GLY A 213 22.05 6.49 -5.76
C GLY A 213 22.06 7.77 -4.93
N GLY A 214 20.97 8.12 -4.25
CA GLY A 214 20.95 9.19 -3.26
C GLY A 214 21.38 8.70 -1.87
N ASP A 215 21.68 9.65 -1.01
CA ASP A 215 21.91 9.48 0.42
C ASP A 215 20.98 10.44 1.17
N ASN A 216 19.96 9.89 1.84
CA ASN A 216 19.05 10.70 2.64
C ASN A 216 19.80 11.24 3.85
N VAL A 217 20.04 12.56 3.90
CA VAL A 217 20.78 13.21 4.98
C VAL A 217 20.12 13.03 6.36
N PHE A 218 18.83 12.68 6.40
CA PHE A 218 18.08 12.33 7.61
C PHE A 218 17.72 10.83 7.72
N GLY A 219 18.37 9.99 6.91
CA GLY A 219 18.15 8.54 6.91
C GLY A 219 18.51 7.83 8.22
N HIS A 220 19.25 8.47 9.11
CA HIS A 220 19.58 7.97 10.46
C HIS A 220 18.42 8.08 11.46
N LEU A 221 17.40 8.90 11.16
CA LEU A 221 16.25 9.08 12.03
C LEU A 221 15.30 7.88 11.95
N LYS A 222 14.87 7.39 13.10
CA LYS A 222 14.01 6.20 13.23
C LYS A 222 12.52 6.49 12.96
N GLN A 223 12.09 7.74 13.11
CA GLN A 223 10.72 8.17 12.82
C GLN A 223 10.48 8.13 11.30
N MET A 224 9.27 7.74 10.88
CA MET A 224 8.86 7.73 9.46
C MET A 224 8.84 9.13 8.85
N ALA A 225 8.25 10.09 9.57
CA ALA A 225 8.05 11.48 9.14
C ALA A 225 8.45 12.46 10.27
N PRO A 226 9.76 12.63 10.57
CA PRO A 226 10.20 13.49 11.66
C PRO A 226 10.05 14.97 11.32
N ARG A 227 9.76 15.77 12.37
CA ARG A 227 9.93 17.23 12.33
C ARG A 227 11.41 17.56 12.51
N ILE A 228 11.89 18.50 11.76
CA ILE A 228 13.28 18.99 11.82
C ILE A 228 13.31 20.51 11.83
N SER A 229 14.48 21.09 12.16
CA SER A 229 14.70 22.53 12.05
C SER A 229 15.39 22.89 10.74
N VAL A 230 15.31 24.16 10.37
CA VAL A 230 16.02 24.70 9.20
C VAL A 230 17.54 24.61 9.42
N GLU A 231 17.99 24.84 10.65
CA GLU A 231 19.40 24.76 11.07
C GLU A 231 19.95 23.35 10.83
N ALA A 232 19.20 22.29 11.12
CA ALA A 232 19.59 20.91 10.86
C ALA A 232 19.79 20.64 9.35
N VAL A 233 18.98 21.25 8.49
CA VAL A 233 19.16 21.15 7.03
C VAL A 233 20.41 21.88 6.58
N ILE A 234 20.67 23.08 7.16
CA ILE A 234 21.88 23.86 6.85
C ILE A 234 23.14 23.10 7.27
N GLU A 235 23.15 22.51 8.45
CA GLU A 235 24.25 21.67 8.98
C GLU A 235 24.45 20.45 8.10
N ALA A 236 23.37 19.77 7.72
CA ALA A 236 23.43 18.62 6.82
C ALA A 236 23.94 18.96 5.42
N ASN A 237 23.80 20.21 4.99
CA ASN A 237 24.25 20.76 3.70
C ASN A 237 24.01 19.81 2.51
N PRO A 238 22.75 19.50 2.15
CA PRO A 238 22.44 18.59 1.06
C PRO A 238 22.88 19.14 -0.30
N GLU A 239 23.20 18.24 -1.23
CA GLU A 239 23.49 18.59 -2.63
C GLU A 239 22.22 18.78 -3.47
N ALA A 240 21.12 18.17 -3.03
CA ALA A 240 19.82 18.29 -3.67
C ALA A 240 18.72 18.42 -2.60
N ILE A 241 17.77 19.31 -2.83
CA ILE A 241 16.52 19.41 -2.07
C ILE A 241 15.39 18.98 -3.00
N VAL A 242 14.67 17.94 -2.61
CA VAL A 242 13.50 17.45 -3.33
C VAL A 242 12.28 17.69 -2.47
N ALA A 243 11.33 18.47 -2.97
CA ALA A 243 10.12 18.81 -2.24
C ALA A 243 8.89 18.16 -2.88
N THR A 244 7.93 17.82 -2.05
CA THR A 244 6.57 17.51 -2.48
C THR A 244 5.65 18.64 -2.04
N GLY A 245 4.84 19.13 -2.97
CA GLY A 245 3.81 20.12 -2.70
C GLY A 245 2.43 19.49 -2.62
N MET A 246 1.43 20.27 -3.02
CA MET A 246 0.09 19.77 -3.28
C MET A 246 -0.14 19.75 -4.81
N GLY A 247 -0.32 18.56 -5.39
CA GLY A 247 -0.54 18.38 -6.82
C GLY A 247 0.72 18.55 -7.68
N ASP A 248 0.53 18.90 -8.97
CA ASP A 248 1.59 18.95 -9.98
C ASP A 248 2.42 20.24 -9.95
N ALA A 249 1.91 21.31 -9.37
CA ALA A 249 2.61 22.58 -9.33
C ALA A 249 3.79 22.53 -8.36
N LYS A 250 4.95 23.04 -8.80
CA LYS A 250 6.10 23.25 -7.93
C LYS A 250 5.67 24.19 -6.79
N PRO A 251 5.82 23.79 -5.52
CA PRO A 251 5.34 24.62 -4.42
C PRO A 251 6.18 25.89 -4.30
N GLU A 252 5.52 27.06 -4.22
CA GLU A 252 6.19 28.35 -4.08
C GLU A 252 7.17 28.39 -2.90
N TRP A 253 6.81 27.70 -1.81
CA TRP A 253 7.66 27.66 -0.62
C TRP A 253 8.99 26.90 -0.82
N LEU A 254 9.19 26.18 -1.93
CA LEU A 254 10.49 25.61 -2.23
C LEU A 254 11.55 26.69 -2.46
N HIS A 255 11.11 27.88 -2.93
CA HIS A 255 11.97 29.05 -3.07
C HIS A 255 12.34 29.73 -1.73
N ASP A 256 11.75 29.34 -0.61
CA ASP A 256 12.19 29.80 0.71
C ASP A 256 13.64 29.39 1.02
N TRP A 257 14.14 28.36 0.34
CA TRP A 257 15.54 27.93 0.46
C TRP A 257 16.50 28.89 -0.24
N ASP A 258 16.07 29.70 -1.20
CA ASP A 258 16.93 30.60 -1.99
C ASP A 258 17.67 31.63 -1.14
N LYS A 259 17.17 31.97 0.05
CA LYS A 259 17.84 32.87 1.01
C LYS A 259 19.11 32.25 1.61
N TRP A 260 19.24 30.92 1.60
CA TRP A 260 20.36 30.21 2.19
C TRP A 260 21.45 29.94 1.13
N LYS A 261 22.07 31.01 0.63
CA LYS A 261 23.08 30.96 -0.46
C LYS A 261 24.28 30.09 -0.14
N SER A 262 24.54 29.73 1.12
CA SER A 262 25.60 28.82 1.53
C SER A 262 25.32 27.34 1.23
N LEU A 263 24.03 26.94 1.15
CA LEU A 263 23.65 25.56 0.86
C LEU A 263 24.12 25.12 -0.52
N THR A 264 24.71 23.94 -0.60
CA THR A 264 25.18 23.35 -1.85
C THR A 264 24.04 23.17 -2.86
N ALA A 265 22.86 22.73 -2.40
CA ALA A 265 21.68 22.58 -3.24
C ALA A 265 21.25 23.92 -3.87
N VAL A 266 21.31 25.03 -3.13
CA VAL A 266 20.96 26.35 -3.63
C VAL A 266 22.03 26.89 -4.59
N LYS A 267 23.30 26.77 -4.22
CA LYS A 267 24.43 27.20 -5.09
C LYS A 267 24.40 26.54 -6.46
N ARG A 268 23.93 25.29 -6.53
CA ARG A 268 23.91 24.48 -7.75
C ARG A 268 22.53 24.42 -8.39
N ASP A 269 21.57 25.20 -7.92
CA ASP A 269 20.18 25.20 -8.41
C ASP A 269 19.54 23.80 -8.41
N ASN A 270 19.84 23.00 -7.38
CA ASN A 270 19.32 21.64 -7.21
C ASN A 270 18.07 21.62 -6.30
N LEU A 271 17.09 22.46 -6.61
CA LEU A 271 15.81 22.55 -5.94
C LEU A 271 14.74 21.91 -6.84
N PHE A 272 14.31 20.69 -6.51
CA PHE A 272 13.44 19.87 -7.34
C PHE A 272 12.07 19.65 -6.70
N HIS A 273 11.09 19.36 -7.53
CA HIS A 273 9.75 18.99 -7.10
C HIS A 273 9.31 17.67 -7.73
N ILE A 274 8.61 16.86 -6.94
CA ILE A 274 7.93 15.65 -7.42
C ILE A 274 6.49 15.69 -6.91
N ASN A 275 5.53 15.38 -7.79
CA ASN A 275 4.13 15.28 -7.41
C ASN A 275 3.94 14.25 -6.29
N PRO A 276 3.26 14.60 -5.16
CA PRO A 276 3.04 13.71 -4.04
C PRO A 276 2.24 12.45 -4.41
N ASP A 277 1.34 12.51 -5.39
CA ASP A 277 0.50 11.37 -5.78
C ASP A 277 1.29 10.20 -6.35
N ILE A 278 2.45 10.47 -6.93
CA ILE A 278 3.34 9.42 -7.48
C ILE A 278 4.54 9.12 -6.60
N MET A 279 4.72 9.83 -5.48
CA MET A 279 5.89 9.61 -4.61
C MET A 279 5.52 9.33 -3.15
N GLN A 280 4.42 9.90 -2.64
CA GLN A 280 3.97 9.69 -1.27
C GLN A 280 2.89 8.60 -1.15
N ARG A 281 2.28 8.18 -2.26
CA ARG A 281 1.37 7.04 -2.30
C ARG A 281 2.17 5.77 -2.56
N HIS A 282 2.10 4.83 -1.64
CA HIS A 282 2.81 3.55 -1.70
C HIS A 282 2.10 2.58 -2.66
N THR A 283 2.10 2.89 -3.95
CA THR A 283 1.35 2.22 -5.02
C THR A 283 2.30 1.88 -6.18
N PRO A 284 1.89 1.10 -7.19
CA PRO A 284 2.72 0.87 -8.38
C PRO A 284 3.26 2.13 -9.04
N ARG A 285 2.54 3.27 -8.95
CA ARG A 285 2.99 4.56 -9.50
C ARG A 285 4.18 5.18 -8.78
N ILE A 286 4.58 4.66 -7.61
CA ILE A 286 5.79 5.12 -6.91
C ILE A 286 7.04 4.96 -7.78
N LEU A 287 7.06 4.01 -8.73
CA LEU A 287 8.15 3.87 -9.69
C LEU A 287 8.25 5.04 -10.68
N ASP A 288 7.13 5.70 -10.99
CA ASP A 288 7.14 6.91 -11.82
C ASP A 288 7.76 8.07 -11.04
N GLY A 289 7.42 8.18 -9.74
CA GLY A 289 8.04 9.12 -8.82
C GLY A 289 9.54 8.86 -8.63
N ALA A 290 9.92 7.60 -8.42
CA ALA A 290 11.31 7.20 -8.30
C ALA A 290 12.11 7.48 -9.59
N THR A 291 11.53 7.26 -10.78
CA THR A 291 12.16 7.60 -12.05
C THR A 291 12.45 9.10 -12.16
N LYS A 292 11.49 9.96 -11.77
CA LYS A 292 11.71 11.41 -11.70
C LYS A 292 12.79 11.78 -10.68
N LEU A 293 12.77 11.14 -9.50
CA LEU A 293 13.79 11.34 -8.48
C LEU A 293 15.18 11.00 -9.02
N CYS A 294 15.35 9.85 -9.67
CA CYS A 294 16.63 9.45 -10.25
C CYS A 294 17.10 10.47 -11.29
N ALA A 295 16.22 10.98 -12.15
CA ALA A 295 16.55 12.02 -13.11
C ALA A 295 17.00 13.33 -12.44
N HIS A 296 16.33 13.75 -11.36
CA HIS A 296 16.74 14.94 -10.59
C HIS A 296 18.12 14.76 -9.94
N LEU A 297 18.41 13.56 -9.41
CA LEU A 297 19.73 13.28 -8.84
C LEU A 297 20.81 13.19 -9.93
N ASP A 298 20.48 12.79 -11.16
CA ASP A 298 21.42 12.85 -12.30
C ASP A 298 21.74 14.30 -12.68
N VAL A 299 20.74 15.19 -12.69
CA VAL A 299 20.97 16.63 -12.85
C VAL A 299 21.86 17.17 -11.74
N ALA A 300 21.62 16.79 -10.47
CA ALA A 300 22.47 17.21 -9.37
C ALA A 300 23.94 16.75 -9.52
N ARG A 301 24.16 15.53 -10.03
CA ARG A 301 25.50 15.00 -10.34
C ARG A 301 26.19 15.81 -11.43
N SER A 302 25.45 16.15 -12.51
CA SER A 302 26.02 16.89 -13.65
C SER A 302 26.43 18.32 -13.29
N ARG A 303 25.85 18.89 -12.23
CA ARG A 303 26.16 20.24 -11.71
C ARG A 303 27.29 20.27 -10.67
N ARG A 304 27.95 19.14 -10.41
CA ARG A 304 29.14 19.11 -9.56
C ARG A 304 30.31 19.80 -10.26
N PRO A 305 31.19 20.50 -9.51
CA PRO A 305 32.42 20.98 -10.07
C PRO A 305 33.23 19.83 -10.66
N LYS A 306 33.87 20.08 -11.79
CA LYS A 306 34.81 19.14 -12.41
C LYS A 306 36.09 19.09 -11.60
#